data_990f6771c703b95d856a4c6d261ea6be
#
_entry.id   990f6771c703b95d856a4c6d261ea6be
#
_cell.length_a   1.000
_cell.length_b   1.000
_cell.length_c   1.000
_cell.angle_alpha   90.00
_cell.angle_beta   90.00
_cell.angle_gamma   90.00
#
_symmetry.space_group_name_H-M   'P 1'
#
loop_
_entity.id
_entity.type
_entity.pdbx_description
1 polymer ?
#
loop_
_entity_poly.entity_id
_entity_poly.type
_entity_poly.pdbx_seq_one_letter_code
_entity_poly.pdbx_strand_id
1 'polypeptide(L)'
;MGAGDEEAVTVAGFAGGLGFSGDGCGALAAAIWLKSLAWCRENPKNRNLSNPYVKKLMKVFASETGGEMRCHKICGRRFKTAAEHTEFMKSGGCDKLIQALAGSQAMAAESN
;
A
#
# COMPACT_ATOMS: atom_id res chain seq x y z
N MET A 1 0.94 6.05 -9.96
CA MET A 1 -0.08 6.33 -8.96
C MET A 1 -0.07 7.77 -8.43
N GLY A 2 0.40 8.74 -9.19
CA GLY A 2 0.30 10.15 -8.85
C GLY A 2 1.35 10.73 -7.93
N ALA A 3 2.35 9.95 -7.53
CA ALA A 3 3.48 10.44 -6.75
C ALA A 3 4.70 10.66 -7.64
N GLY A 4 5.48 11.71 -7.36
CA GLY A 4 6.76 11.94 -8.01
C GLY A 4 7.84 11.02 -7.46
N ASP A 5 9.00 11.00 -8.11
CA ASP A 5 10.11 10.12 -7.72
C ASP A 5 10.58 10.38 -6.27
N GLU A 6 10.70 11.65 -5.87
CA GLU A 6 11.05 12.00 -4.49
C GLU A 6 10.04 11.46 -3.49
N GLU A 7 8.75 11.59 -3.81
CA GLU A 7 7.68 11.12 -2.95
C GLU A 7 7.69 9.59 -2.84
N ALA A 8 7.96 8.90 -3.95
CA ALA A 8 8.03 7.44 -3.97
C ALA A 8 9.18 6.92 -3.09
N VAL A 9 10.32 7.59 -3.08
CA VAL A 9 11.48 7.19 -2.26
C VAL A 9 11.15 7.24 -0.77
N THR A 10 10.28 8.17 -0.35
CA THR A 10 9.95 8.29 1.08
C THR A 10 9.25 7.06 1.65
N VAL A 11 8.64 6.22 0.80
CA VAL A 11 7.93 5.02 1.26
C VAL A 11 8.74 3.73 1.08
N ALA A 12 9.99 3.84 0.65
CA ALA A 12 10.85 2.67 0.46
C ALA A 12 11.01 1.85 1.74
N GLY A 13 11.00 2.49 2.90
CA GLY A 13 11.11 1.82 4.20
C GLY A 13 9.90 0.96 4.57
N PHE A 14 8.81 1.01 3.80
CA PHE A 14 7.64 0.17 4.04
C PHE A 14 7.84 -1.27 3.53
N ALA A 15 8.84 -1.50 2.70
CA ALA A 15 9.10 -2.80 2.10
C ALA A 15 9.32 -3.89 3.15
N GLY A 16 9.00 -5.13 2.79
CA GLY A 16 9.22 -6.29 3.65
C GLY A 16 8.36 -6.28 4.91
N GLY A 17 7.18 -5.67 4.84
CA GLY A 17 6.25 -5.60 5.96
C GLY A 17 6.64 -4.56 6.99
N LEU A 18 6.98 -3.37 6.52
CA LEU A 18 7.39 -2.21 7.31
C LEU A 18 8.78 -2.43 7.93
N GLY A 19 9.80 -1.95 7.21
CA GLY A 19 11.18 -2.06 7.66
C GLY A 19 11.67 -3.50 7.76
N PHE A 20 11.18 -4.38 6.89
CA PHE A 20 11.49 -5.81 6.88
C PHE A 20 11.09 -6.57 8.16
N SER A 21 10.23 -5.97 9.00
CA SER A 21 9.74 -6.65 10.21
C SER A 21 8.79 -7.81 9.90
N GLY A 22 8.10 -7.74 8.77
CA GLY A 22 7.07 -8.71 8.42
C GLY A 22 5.78 -8.55 9.22
N ASP A 23 5.67 -7.54 10.08
CA ASP A 23 4.56 -7.38 11.01
C ASP A 23 3.46 -6.42 10.53
N GLY A 24 3.66 -5.81 9.36
CA GLY A 24 2.65 -4.99 8.70
C GLY A 24 2.65 -5.29 7.21
N CYS A 25 1.81 -4.62 6.44
CA CYS A 25 1.79 -4.75 4.98
C CYS A 25 2.29 -3.45 4.35
N GLY A 26 3.49 -3.50 3.76
CA GLY A 26 4.11 -2.33 3.12
C GLY A 26 3.32 -1.82 1.93
N ALA A 27 2.73 -2.72 1.15
CA ALA A 27 1.89 -2.34 0.00
C ALA A 27 0.66 -1.56 0.47
N LEU A 28 0.02 -2.01 1.55
CA LEU A 28 -1.12 -1.29 2.14
C LEU A 28 -0.68 0.08 2.67
N ALA A 29 0.42 0.13 3.41
CA ALA A 29 0.93 1.39 3.97
C ALA A 29 1.23 2.40 2.88
N ALA A 30 1.90 1.98 1.80
CA ALA A 30 2.20 2.85 0.66
C ALA A 30 0.92 3.32 -0.03
N ALA A 31 -0.06 2.44 -0.21
CA ALA A 31 -1.34 2.80 -0.82
C ALA A 31 -2.11 3.80 0.06
N ILE A 32 -2.11 3.62 1.37
CA ILE A 32 -2.72 4.59 2.30
C ILE A 32 -2.04 5.94 2.17
N TRP A 33 -0.71 5.96 2.10
CA TRP A 33 0.04 7.20 1.94
C TRP A 33 -0.36 7.93 0.65
N LEU A 34 -0.44 7.21 -0.46
CA LEU A 34 -0.83 7.78 -1.75
C LEU A 34 -2.27 8.32 -1.73
N LYS A 35 -3.19 7.58 -1.12
CA LYS A 35 -4.59 8.02 -0.96
C LYS A 35 -4.68 9.26 -0.09
N SER A 36 -3.90 9.31 0.97
CA SER A 36 -3.85 10.47 1.87
C SER A 36 -3.28 11.69 1.15
N LEU A 37 -2.24 11.48 0.35
CA LEU A 37 -1.65 12.56 -0.46
C LEU A 37 -2.68 13.14 -1.44
N ALA A 38 -3.40 12.27 -2.15
CA ALA A 38 -4.44 12.69 -3.09
C ALA A 38 -5.55 13.47 -2.40
N TRP A 39 -6.03 12.95 -1.26
CA TRP A 39 -7.08 13.61 -0.48
C TRP A 39 -6.63 14.99 0.01
N CYS A 40 -5.42 15.09 0.54
CA CYS A 40 -4.91 16.37 1.06
C CYS A 40 -4.73 17.41 -0.04
N ARG A 41 -4.33 17.00 -1.23
CA ARG A 41 -4.20 17.89 -2.39
C ARG A 41 -5.55 18.44 -2.85
N GLU A 42 -6.59 17.61 -2.80
CA GLU A 42 -7.95 18.00 -3.17
C GLU A 42 -8.66 18.78 -2.08
N ASN A 43 -8.27 18.59 -0.82
CA ASN A 43 -8.93 19.17 0.35
C ASN A 43 -7.89 19.82 1.28
N PRO A 44 -7.19 20.87 0.83
CA PRO A 44 -6.03 21.39 1.57
C PRO A 44 -6.37 21.96 2.95
N LYS A 45 -7.62 22.32 3.19
CA LYS A 45 -8.06 22.86 4.47
C LYS A 45 -8.71 21.85 5.39
N ASN A 46 -8.99 20.65 4.86
CA ASN A 46 -9.66 19.60 5.62
C ASN A 46 -8.65 18.48 5.96
N ARG A 47 -8.24 18.43 7.21
CA ARG A 47 -7.29 17.42 7.71
C ARG A 47 -8.02 16.33 8.47
N ASN A 48 -9.12 15.88 7.92
CA ASN A 48 -9.94 14.85 8.52
C ASN A 48 -9.18 13.51 8.53
N LEU A 49 -9.12 12.88 9.70
CA LEU A 49 -8.51 11.57 9.85
C LEU A 49 -9.35 10.45 9.20
N SER A 50 -10.64 10.74 8.98
CA SER A 50 -11.55 9.79 8.35
C SER A 50 -11.60 10.00 6.84
N ASN A 51 -10.53 9.64 6.16
CA ASN A 51 -10.36 9.82 4.72
C ASN A 51 -11.20 8.77 3.96
N PRO A 52 -12.17 9.19 3.11
CA PRO A 52 -13.02 8.24 2.40
C PRO A 52 -12.26 7.39 1.38
N TYR A 53 -11.17 7.89 0.81
CA TYR A 53 -10.34 7.13 -0.10
C TYR A 53 -9.67 5.95 0.62
N VAL A 54 -9.20 6.20 1.85
CA VAL A 54 -8.59 5.15 2.67
C VAL A 54 -9.64 4.12 3.11
N LYS A 55 -10.85 4.54 3.42
CA LYS A 55 -11.93 3.61 3.77
C LYS A 55 -12.23 2.63 2.64
N LYS A 56 -12.30 3.14 1.41
CA LYS A 56 -12.53 2.30 0.22
C LYS A 56 -11.36 1.33 0.00
N LEU A 57 -10.15 1.82 0.16
CA LEU A 57 -8.93 1.03 0.04
C LEU A 57 -8.92 -0.13 1.06
N MET A 58 -9.31 0.14 2.29
CA MET A 58 -9.35 -0.88 3.35
C MET A 58 -10.34 -2.00 3.03
N LYS A 59 -11.45 -1.68 2.37
CA LYS A 59 -12.42 -2.69 1.93
C LYS A 59 -11.82 -3.60 0.86
N VAL A 60 -11.10 -3.03 -0.09
CA VAL A 60 -10.40 -3.80 -1.14
C VAL A 60 -9.34 -4.68 -0.51
N PHE A 61 -8.55 -4.13 0.40
CA PHE A 61 -7.51 -4.88 1.10
C PHE A 61 -8.10 -6.08 1.87
N ALA A 62 -9.17 -5.86 2.61
CA ALA A 62 -9.82 -6.93 3.38
C ALA A 62 -10.35 -8.03 2.46
N SER A 63 -10.88 -7.66 1.29
CA SER A 63 -11.35 -8.62 0.29
C SER A 63 -10.20 -9.50 -0.24
N GLU A 64 -9.02 -8.92 -0.43
CA GLU A 64 -7.87 -9.64 -1.00
C GLU A 64 -7.12 -10.49 0.03
N THR A 65 -7.09 -10.09 1.28
CA THR A 65 -6.26 -10.73 2.31
C THR A 65 -7.04 -11.36 3.45
N GLY A 66 -8.38 -11.26 3.43
CA GLY A 66 -9.19 -11.71 4.56
C GLY A 66 -9.00 -10.88 5.82
N GLY A 67 -8.45 -9.67 5.67
CA GLY A 67 -8.17 -8.77 6.79
C GLY A 67 -6.79 -8.96 7.42
N GLU A 68 -5.97 -9.87 6.89
CA GLU A 68 -4.62 -10.11 7.42
C GLU A 68 -3.70 -8.95 7.05
N MET A 69 -3.12 -8.29 8.02
CA MET A 69 -2.25 -7.14 7.83
C MET A 69 -0.75 -7.46 7.89
N ARG A 70 -0.38 -8.62 8.41
CA ARG A 70 1.02 -8.98 8.61
C ARG A 70 1.62 -9.54 7.33
N CYS A 71 2.68 -8.90 6.85
CA CYS A 71 3.37 -9.30 5.63
C CYS A 71 3.76 -10.77 5.66
N HIS A 72 4.35 -11.25 6.76
CA HIS A 72 4.81 -12.62 6.86
C HIS A 72 3.68 -13.65 6.75
N LYS A 73 2.44 -13.27 7.08
CA LYS A 73 1.25 -14.12 6.91
C LYS A 73 0.73 -14.06 5.48
N ILE A 74 0.71 -12.87 4.88
CA ILE A 74 0.25 -12.67 3.50
C ILE A 74 1.20 -13.37 2.53
N CYS A 75 2.51 -13.18 2.71
CA CYS A 75 3.54 -13.71 1.82
C CYS A 75 3.99 -15.13 2.20
N GLY A 76 3.68 -15.58 3.41
CA GLY A 76 4.10 -16.87 3.91
C GLY A 76 5.56 -16.94 4.37
N ARG A 77 6.25 -15.80 4.47
CA ARG A 77 7.66 -15.75 4.89
C ARG A 77 8.04 -14.35 5.38
N ARG A 78 9.14 -14.30 6.13
CA ARG A 78 9.80 -13.04 6.49
C ARG A 78 11.04 -12.86 5.60
N PHE A 79 11.31 -11.61 5.24
CA PHE A 79 12.50 -11.28 4.43
C PHE A 79 13.63 -10.81 5.33
N LYS A 80 14.81 -11.41 5.17
CA LYS A 80 16.00 -11.07 5.98
C LYS A 80 16.82 -9.96 5.34
N THR A 81 16.77 -9.84 4.01
CA THR A 81 17.57 -8.87 3.26
C THR A 81 16.72 -8.23 2.17
N ALA A 82 17.19 -7.06 1.70
CA ALA A 82 16.56 -6.40 0.56
C ALA A 82 16.62 -7.26 -0.70
N ALA A 83 17.70 -8.04 -0.87
CA ALA A 83 17.86 -8.94 -2.01
C ALA A 83 16.78 -10.02 -2.05
N GLU A 84 16.48 -10.63 -0.91
CA GLU A 84 15.41 -11.65 -0.81
C GLU A 84 14.05 -11.04 -1.18
N HIS A 85 13.77 -9.85 -0.67
CA HIS A 85 12.52 -9.14 -0.98
C HIS A 85 12.44 -8.81 -2.47
N THR A 86 13.53 -8.33 -3.06
CA THR A 86 13.60 -8.00 -4.48
C THR A 86 13.32 -9.24 -5.34
N GLU A 87 13.93 -10.39 -5.01
CA GLU A 87 13.69 -11.64 -5.72
C GLU A 87 12.22 -12.07 -5.64
N PHE A 88 11.63 -11.97 -4.45
CA PHE A 88 10.22 -12.30 -4.26
C PHE A 88 9.32 -11.41 -5.13
N MET A 89 9.59 -10.11 -5.18
CA MET A 89 8.82 -9.16 -5.99
C MET A 89 8.99 -9.42 -7.48
N LYS A 90 10.20 -9.75 -7.93
CA LYS A 90 10.47 -10.09 -9.34
C LYS A 90 9.73 -11.35 -9.77
N SER A 91 9.50 -12.28 -8.86
CA SER A 91 8.75 -13.50 -9.15
C SER A 91 7.23 -13.31 -9.12
N GLY A 92 6.75 -12.09 -8.89
CA GLY A 92 5.34 -11.76 -8.87
C GLY A 92 4.67 -11.95 -7.52
N GLY A 93 5.45 -11.97 -6.44
CA GLY A 93 4.97 -12.36 -5.11
C GLY A 93 3.78 -11.58 -4.55
N CYS A 94 3.69 -10.28 -4.80
CA CYS A 94 2.58 -9.45 -4.32
C CYS A 94 1.77 -8.82 -5.45
N ASP A 95 1.94 -9.28 -6.69
CA ASP A 95 1.33 -8.64 -7.86
C ASP A 95 -0.17 -8.51 -7.75
N LYS A 96 -0.86 -9.56 -7.36
CA LYS A 96 -2.32 -9.54 -7.27
C LYS A 96 -2.81 -8.49 -6.28
N LEU A 97 -2.20 -8.44 -5.11
CA LEU A 97 -2.55 -7.46 -4.08
C LEU A 97 -2.25 -6.04 -4.53
N ILE A 98 -1.06 -5.82 -5.09
CA ILE A 98 -0.65 -4.49 -5.57
C ILE A 98 -1.58 -4.01 -6.67
N GLN A 99 -1.95 -4.87 -7.62
CA GLN A 99 -2.87 -4.52 -8.69
C GLN A 99 -4.26 -4.18 -8.16
N ALA A 100 -4.75 -4.93 -7.18
CA ALA A 100 -6.05 -4.67 -6.56
C ALA A 100 -6.05 -3.30 -5.87
N LEU A 101 -4.98 -2.97 -5.14
CA LEU A 101 -4.85 -1.67 -4.47
C LEU A 101 -4.73 -0.52 -5.47
N ALA A 102 -3.99 -0.73 -6.56
CA ALA A 102 -3.86 0.26 -7.63
C ALA A 102 -5.20 0.47 -8.36
N GLY A 103 -5.97 -0.59 -8.56
CA GLY A 103 -7.32 -0.50 -9.13
C GLY A 103 -8.27 0.32 -8.26
N SER A 104 -8.18 0.14 -6.94
CA SER A 104 -8.93 0.97 -5.99
C SER A 104 -8.55 2.44 -6.12
N GLN A 105 -7.26 2.73 -6.35
CA GLN A 105 -6.77 4.08 -6.60
C GLN A 105 -7.45 4.68 -7.84
N ALA A 106 -7.47 3.95 -8.94
CA ALA A 106 -8.08 4.40 -10.19
C ALA A 106 -9.58 4.63 -10.02
N MET A 107 -10.28 3.72 -9.35
CA MET A 107 -11.72 3.86 -9.08
C MET A 107 -12.03 5.09 -8.23
N ALA A 108 -11.21 5.38 -7.23
CA ALA A 108 -11.38 6.56 -6.40
C ALA A 108 -11.20 7.85 -7.21
N ALA A 109 -10.24 7.88 -8.13
CA ALA A 109 -10.02 9.02 -9.01
C ALA A 109 -11.22 9.23 -9.96
N GLU A 110 -11.79 8.16 -10.47
CA GLU A 110 -12.94 8.22 -11.38
C GLU A 110 -14.22 8.69 -10.68
N SER A 111 -14.38 8.40 -9.39
CA SER A 111 -15.57 8.74 -8.63
C SER A 111 -15.60 10.20 -8.19
N ASN A 112 -14.53 10.92 -8.42
CA ASN A 112 -14.44 12.36 -8.14
C ASN A 112 -14.73 13.18 -9.39
#